data_68e0c0f2852408f5f874984a31972bdd
#
_entry.id   68e0c0f2852408f5f874984a31972bdd
#
_cell.length_a   1.000
_cell.length_b   1.000
_cell.length_c   1.000
_cell.angle_alpha   90.00
_cell.angle_beta   90.00
_cell.angle_gamma   90.00
#
_symmetry.space_group_name_H-M   'P 1'
#
loop_
_entity.id
_entity.type
_entity.pdbx_description
1 polymer ?
#
loop_
_entity_poly.entity_id
_entity_poly.type
_entity_poly.pdbx_seq_one_letter_code
_entity_poly.pdbx_strand_id
1 'polypeptide(L)'
;MKTRKNQGKKFRKATAVTLVLLMAFAMLSGCGGSDSDVPETVSEIVNVAALNGPTGMGMVQLMDMTDKYAVETYQSPTDVTAKLIKGEVDVAALPSNMASVLYNKTEGQVVAVSPIALGVLHILGNNVDITEVSQLAGKTIVSSGQGGTPEYVLQKVVEAAGLKLYEDVQVEWLANHAEVNTKLLSQEGTIAMIPEPFVSTALAAGKDGVAEVFDMNTLWKDATGQELPMGVLVATKAFVEEKGDDLKVLLNDLQSSVDFVNGSPAEAAQLIVEKGFIGKAEIAEAAIPNCHIVLYAGDKASEGAKILKTFNRTMFEMNPQAVGGKLPADDLYYAE
;
A
#
# COMPACT_ATOMS: atom_id res chain seq x y z
N MET A 1 30.81 83.88 21.60
CA MET A 1 31.69 82.76 21.17
C MET A 1 31.73 81.81 22.33
N LYS A 2 30.94 80.79 22.33
CA LYS A 2 30.99 79.50 23.12
C LYS A 2 29.58 78.88 23.12
N THR A 3 29.32 77.93 22.32
CA THR A 3 28.33 76.87 22.52
C THR A 3 28.16 76.04 21.26
N ARG A 4 29.15 75.17 20.95
CA ARG A 4 29.01 74.11 19.95
C ARG A 4 29.98 72.98 20.27
N LYS A 5 29.78 72.27 21.35
CA LYS A 5 30.65 71.10 21.65
C LYS A 5 29.99 70.02 22.54
N ASN A 6 28.63 69.98 22.64
CA ASN A 6 28.07 68.97 23.55
C ASN A 6 26.89 68.15 22.95
N GLN A 7 26.61 68.28 21.66
CA GLN A 7 25.57 67.42 21.02
C GLN A 7 26.10 66.15 20.36
N GLY A 8 27.39 66.05 20.10
CA GLY A 8 27.98 64.89 19.44
C GLY A 8 28.17 63.62 20.31
N LYS A 9 28.17 63.76 21.65
CA LYS A 9 28.39 62.61 22.57
C LYS A 9 27.09 61.87 22.97
N LYS A 10 25.91 62.51 22.85
CA LYS A 10 24.64 61.86 23.18
C LYS A 10 24.12 61.01 22.03
N PHE A 11 24.43 61.36 20.78
CA PHE A 11 24.02 60.57 19.61
C PHE A 11 24.83 59.25 19.42
N ARG A 12 26.11 59.25 19.85
CA ARG A 12 26.97 58.04 19.74
C ARG A 12 26.65 56.99 20.79
N LYS A 13 25.99 57.29 21.90
CA LYS A 13 25.58 56.34 22.93
C LYS A 13 24.22 55.73 22.65
N ALA A 14 23.32 56.47 21.96
CA ALA A 14 22.02 55.95 21.57
C ALA A 14 22.10 54.95 20.43
N THR A 15 22.99 55.16 19.45
CA THR A 15 23.21 54.25 18.30
C THR A 15 23.87 52.93 18.69
N ALA A 16 24.77 52.94 19.71
CA ALA A 16 25.42 51.74 20.19
C ALA A 16 24.48 50.84 21.02
N VAL A 17 23.55 51.40 21.76
CA VAL A 17 22.55 50.61 22.54
C VAL A 17 21.49 50.00 21.63
N THR A 18 21.08 50.67 20.55
CA THR A 18 20.09 50.16 19.61
C THR A 18 20.67 49.04 18.76
N LEU A 19 21.98 49.05 18.45
CA LEU A 19 22.63 47.96 17.67
C LEU A 19 22.82 46.70 18.53
N VAL A 20 23.06 46.82 19.83
CA VAL A 20 23.19 45.69 20.77
C VAL A 20 21.84 45.03 21.04
N LEU A 21 20.76 45.81 21.10
CA LEU A 21 19.40 45.28 21.26
C LEU A 21 18.89 44.57 19.99
N LEU A 22 19.30 44.96 18.78
CA LEU A 22 18.98 44.25 17.53
C LEU A 22 19.75 42.94 17.36
N MET A 23 20.98 42.83 17.89
CA MET A 23 21.73 41.58 17.90
C MET A 23 21.27 40.59 19.00
N ALA A 24 20.69 41.06 20.08
CA ALA A 24 20.12 40.21 21.13
C ALA A 24 18.74 39.58 20.72
N PHE A 25 18.01 40.23 19.79
CA PHE A 25 16.75 39.68 19.27
C PHE A 25 16.95 38.63 18.16
N ALA A 26 18.11 38.61 17.50
CA ALA A 26 18.48 37.60 16.49
C ALA A 26 18.96 36.27 17.07
N MET A 27 19.21 36.18 18.40
CA MET A 27 19.67 34.94 19.06
C MET A 27 18.54 34.22 19.85
N LEU A 28 17.29 34.71 19.83
CA LEU A 28 16.16 34.05 20.48
C LEU A 28 15.17 33.40 19.50
N SER A 29 15.50 33.35 18.19
CA SER A 29 14.69 32.64 17.19
C SER A 29 15.27 31.26 16.84
N GLY A 30 16.09 30.69 17.67
CA GLY A 30 16.75 29.42 17.45
C GLY A 30 16.55 28.45 18.60
N CYS A 31 15.30 28.10 18.93
CA CYS A 31 14.97 26.92 19.73
C CYS A 31 13.48 26.63 19.53
N GLY A 32 13.16 25.76 18.63
CA GLY A 32 11.79 25.29 18.41
C GLY A 32 11.72 24.31 17.27
N GLY A 33 11.62 23.06 17.58
CA GLY A 33 11.24 22.02 16.62
C GLY A 33 12.43 21.15 16.23
N SER A 34 12.46 19.96 16.74
CA SER A 34 13.05 18.83 16.06
C SER A 34 12.20 18.54 14.81
N ASP A 35 12.40 19.33 13.76
CA ASP A 35 12.05 18.88 12.42
C ASP A 35 13.05 17.80 12.08
N SER A 36 12.57 16.58 11.87
CA SER A 36 13.33 15.51 11.27
C SER A 36 13.92 16.06 9.97
N ASP A 37 15.28 16.08 9.86
CA ASP A 37 16.04 16.50 8.67
C ASP A 37 15.80 15.49 7.51
N VAL A 38 14.57 15.38 7.02
CA VAL A 38 14.29 14.65 5.78
C VAL A 38 14.56 15.62 4.62
N PRO A 39 15.43 15.27 3.66
CA PRO A 39 15.65 16.09 2.48
C PRO A 39 14.34 16.36 1.74
N GLU A 40 14.22 17.54 1.12
CA GLU A 40 13.02 17.91 0.34
C GLU A 40 13.00 17.25 -1.08
N THR A 41 14.13 16.73 -1.52
CA THR A 41 14.28 16.16 -2.88
C THR A 41 15.18 14.93 -2.88
N VAL A 42 14.97 14.06 -3.85
CA VAL A 42 15.84 12.89 -4.09
C VAL A 42 17.15 13.29 -4.74
N SER A 43 18.20 12.52 -4.52
CA SER A 43 19.52 12.75 -5.12
C SER A 43 19.57 12.40 -6.62
N GLU A 44 18.81 11.38 -7.01
CA GLU A 44 18.62 10.91 -8.39
C GLU A 44 17.17 10.43 -8.56
N ILE A 45 16.70 10.34 -9.82
CA ILE A 45 15.36 9.80 -10.11
C ILE A 45 15.24 8.37 -9.57
N VAL A 46 14.23 8.14 -8.72
CA VAL A 46 13.92 6.82 -8.17
C VAL A 46 12.98 6.07 -9.13
N ASN A 47 13.37 4.86 -9.52
CA ASN A 47 12.59 4.01 -10.40
C ASN A 47 11.59 3.19 -9.59
N VAL A 48 10.30 3.38 -9.84
CA VAL A 48 9.21 2.76 -9.08
C VAL A 48 8.35 1.89 -9.98
N ALA A 49 8.14 0.63 -9.58
CA ALA A 49 7.19 -0.26 -10.25
C ALA A 49 5.89 -0.37 -9.43
N ALA A 50 4.78 0.09 -10.00
CA ALA A 50 3.46 -0.02 -9.42
C ALA A 50 2.66 -1.16 -10.07
N LEU A 51 1.84 -1.88 -9.28
CA LEU A 51 0.85 -2.81 -9.84
C LEU A 51 -0.47 -2.08 -10.10
N ASN A 52 -1.16 -2.48 -11.17
CA ASN A 52 -2.53 -2.03 -11.39
C ASN A 52 -3.44 -2.54 -10.26
N GLY A 53 -4.18 -1.63 -9.65
CA GLY A 53 -5.05 -1.89 -8.53
C GLY A 53 -4.76 -0.97 -7.34
N PRO A 54 -5.20 -1.34 -6.12
CA PRO A 54 -5.11 -0.48 -4.93
C PRO A 54 -3.71 0.07 -4.65
N THR A 55 -2.67 -0.74 -4.82
CA THR A 55 -1.28 -0.32 -4.59
C THR A 55 -0.81 0.79 -5.52
N GLY A 56 -1.17 0.71 -6.81
CA GLY A 56 -0.86 1.76 -7.78
C GLY A 56 -1.74 2.98 -7.61
N MET A 57 -3.02 2.80 -7.23
CA MET A 57 -3.92 3.92 -6.92
C MET A 57 -3.38 4.80 -5.79
N GLY A 58 -2.72 4.21 -4.79
CA GLY A 58 -2.06 4.97 -3.73
C GLY A 58 -0.86 5.81 -4.19
N MET A 59 -0.31 5.54 -5.38
CA MET A 59 0.89 6.20 -5.92
C MET A 59 0.59 7.27 -6.99
N VAL A 60 -0.67 7.62 -7.21
CA VAL A 60 -1.07 8.46 -8.36
C VAL A 60 -0.42 9.84 -8.38
N GLN A 61 -0.18 10.47 -7.21
CA GLN A 61 0.52 11.75 -7.17
C GLN A 61 2.02 11.63 -7.48
N LEU A 62 2.66 10.50 -7.15
CA LEU A 62 4.07 10.28 -7.49
C LEU A 62 4.29 10.29 -9.01
N MET A 63 3.28 9.87 -9.79
CA MET A 63 3.33 9.85 -11.25
C MET A 63 3.42 11.25 -11.87
N ASP A 64 3.05 12.29 -11.14
CA ASP A 64 3.16 13.68 -11.58
C ASP A 64 4.50 14.32 -11.14
N MET A 65 5.20 13.70 -10.18
CA MET A 65 6.51 14.18 -9.68
C MET A 65 7.67 13.59 -10.52
N THR A 66 7.65 13.85 -11.84
CA THR A 66 8.57 13.23 -12.81
C THR A 66 10.02 13.69 -12.71
N ASP A 67 10.28 14.73 -11.95
CA ASP A 67 11.61 15.20 -11.55
C ASP A 67 12.21 14.38 -10.39
N LYS A 68 11.38 13.62 -9.65
CA LYS A 68 11.78 12.77 -8.55
C LYS A 68 11.62 11.27 -8.87
N TYR A 69 10.56 10.88 -9.59
CA TYR A 69 10.17 9.48 -9.76
C TYR A 69 9.89 9.11 -11.20
N ALA A 70 10.41 7.94 -11.62
CA ALA A 70 9.99 7.25 -12.83
C ALA A 70 9.06 6.10 -12.44
N VAL A 71 7.74 6.36 -12.42
CA VAL A 71 6.74 5.37 -12.01
C VAL A 71 6.20 4.64 -13.23
N GLU A 72 6.44 3.34 -13.32
CA GLU A 72 5.88 2.46 -14.36
C GLU A 72 4.82 1.54 -13.77
N THR A 73 3.73 1.29 -14.51
CA THR A 73 2.63 0.42 -14.08
C THR A 73 2.66 -0.94 -14.76
N TYR A 74 2.35 -1.99 -14.01
CA TYR A 74 2.38 -3.37 -14.46
C TYR A 74 1.10 -4.11 -14.12
N GLN A 75 0.73 -5.08 -14.96
CA GLN A 75 -0.40 -5.99 -14.73
C GLN A 75 0.03 -7.23 -13.93
N SER A 76 1.28 -7.65 -14.10
CA SER A 76 1.80 -8.90 -13.56
C SER A 76 2.84 -8.68 -12.47
N PRO A 77 2.64 -9.22 -11.25
CA PRO A 77 3.67 -9.22 -10.22
C PRO A 77 4.98 -9.90 -10.63
N THR A 78 4.91 -10.84 -11.58
CA THR A 78 6.10 -11.54 -12.10
C THR A 78 7.02 -10.58 -12.86
N ASP A 79 6.45 -9.68 -13.67
CA ASP A 79 7.22 -8.70 -14.42
C ASP A 79 7.91 -7.70 -13.48
N VAL A 80 7.18 -7.23 -12.47
CA VAL A 80 7.74 -6.36 -11.41
C VAL A 80 8.89 -7.04 -10.67
N THR A 81 8.69 -8.30 -10.27
CA THR A 81 9.72 -9.09 -9.58
C THR A 81 11.00 -9.23 -10.43
N ALA A 82 10.84 -9.50 -11.74
CA ALA A 82 11.97 -9.64 -12.65
C ALA A 82 12.80 -8.35 -12.77
N LYS A 83 12.13 -7.17 -12.81
CA LYS A 83 12.79 -5.87 -12.86
C LYS A 83 13.52 -5.54 -11.55
N LEU A 84 12.87 -5.81 -10.41
CA LEU A 84 13.48 -5.58 -9.09
C LEU A 84 14.76 -6.43 -8.91
N ILE A 85 14.72 -7.73 -9.29
CA ILE A 85 15.91 -8.62 -9.22
C ILE A 85 17.05 -8.13 -10.11
N LYS A 86 16.74 -7.54 -11.27
CA LYS A 86 17.75 -7.03 -12.20
C LYS A 86 18.29 -5.64 -11.79
N GLY A 87 17.71 -5.00 -10.77
CA GLY A 87 18.03 -3.62 -10.41
C GLY A 87 17.56 -2.59 -11.44
N GLU A 88 16.56 -2.92 -12.26
CA GLU A 88 15.94 -1.98 -13.20
C GLU A 88 14.92 -1.06 -12.51
N VAL A 89 14.49 -1.41 -11.31
CA VAL A 89 13.68 -0.58 -10.40
C VAL A 89 14.25 -0.64 -8.99
N ASP A 90 14.14 0.47 -8.28
CA ASP A 90 14.63 0.64 -6.92
C ASP A 90 13.60 0.20 -5.89
N VAL A 91 12.33 0.51 -6.16
CA VAL A 91 11.18 0.26 -5.29
C VAL A 91 10.02 -0.32 -6.09
N ALA A 92 9.28 -1.24 -5.50
CA ALA A 92 8.19 -1.93 -6.18
C ALA A 92 7.00 -2.24 -5.25
N ALA A 93 5.79 -2.15 -5.78
CA ALA A 93 4.59 -2.70 -5.16
C ALA A 93 4.42 -4.17 -5.53
N LEU A 94 4.24 -5.04 -4.54
CA LEU A 94 4.06 -6.49 -4.73
C LEU A 94 2.92 -7.02 -3.84
N PRO A 95 2.33 -8.19 -4.16
CA PRO A 95 1.54 -8.96 -3.20
C PRO A 95 2.37 -9.28 -1.95
N SER A 96 1.76 -9.17 -0.77
CA SER A 96 2.49 -9.17 0.50
C SER A 96 3.33 -10.42 0.76
N ASN A 97 2.84 -11.61 0.37
CA ASN A 97 3.60 -12.85 0.52
C ASN A 97 4.82 -12.91 -0.41
N MET A 98 4.78 -12.22 -1.55
CA MET A 98 5.88 -12.23 -2.51
C MET A 98 7.15 -11.54 -2.00
N ALA A 99 7.04 -10.59 -1.06
CA ALA A 99 8.22 -10.01 -0.43
C ALA A 99 9.09 -11.07 0.24
N SER A 100 8.49 -11.99 1.00
CA SER A 100 9.20 -13.11 1.64
C SER A 100 9.74 -14.13 0.65
N VAL A 101 8.94 -14.47 -0.37
CA VAL A 101 9.39 -15.36 -1.44
C VAL A 101 10.61 -14.77 -2.14
N LEU A 102 10.57 -13.48 -2.47
CA LEU A 102 11.65 -12.78 -3.15
C LEU A 102 12.89 -12.67 -2.26
N TYR A 103 12.72 -12.30 -0.99
CA TYR A 103 13.81 -12.26 -0.01
C TYR A 103 14.54 -13.60 0.08
N ASN A 104 13.80 -14.69 0.23
CA ASN A 104 14.39 -16.04 0.31
C ASN A 104 15.09 -16.46 -0.99
N LYS A 105 14.52 -16.11 -2.14
CA LYS A 105 15.06 -16.44 -3.47
C LYS A 105 16.30 -15.61 -3.83
N THR A 106 16.40 -14.40 -3.33
CA THR A 106 17.52 -13.48 -3.59
C THR A 106 18.55 -13.46 -2.47
N GLU A 107 18.41 -14.35 -1.46
CA GLU A 107 19.32 -14.40 -0.31
C GLU A 107 19.41 -13.07 0.44
N GLY A 108 18.25 -12.39 0.62
CA GLY A 108 18.18 -11.17 1.40
C GLY A 108 18.46 -9.86 0.63
N GLN A 109 18.36 -9.86 -0.71
CA GLN A 109 18.63 -8.65 -1.51
C GLN A 109 17.45 -7.68 -1.62
N VAL A 110 16.37 -7.91 -0.87
CA VAL A 110 15.20 -7.02 -0.83
C VAL A 110 14.76 -6.76 0.60
N VAL A 111 14.10 -5.62 0.80
CA VAL A 111 13.54 -5.15 2.07
C VAL A 111 12.06 -4.87 1.87
N ALA A 112 11.20 -5.41 2.74
CA ALA A 112 9.79 -5.06 2.81
C ALA A 112 9.64 -3.78 3.62
N VAL A 113 9.32 -2.68 2.93
CA VAL A 113 9.32 -1.34 3.52
C VAL A 113 8.05 -1.08 4.31
N SER A 114 6.89 -1.34 3.71
CA SER A 114 5.60 -1.03 4.33
C SER A 114 4.47 -1.83 3.71
N PRO A 115 3.44 -2.28 4.46
CA PRO A 115 2.13 -2.56 3.87
C PRO A 115 1.60 -1.28 3.21
N ILE A 116 1.06 -1.40 1.98
CA ILE A 116 0.50 -0.28 1.21
C ILE A 116 -0.95 -0.51 0.77
N ALA A 117 -1.49 -1.69 0.99
CA ALA A 117 -2.90 -2.01 0.89
C ALA A 117 -3.23 -3.14 1.86
N LEU A 118 -4.31 -2.99 2.60
CA LEU A 118 -4.86 -4.06 3.45
C LEU A 118 -5.93 -4.86 2.70
N GLY A 119 -6.81 -5.57 3.41
CA GLY A 119 -7.80 -6.46 2.83
C GLY A 119 -8.69 -5.79 1.77
N VAL A 120 -8.70 -6.37 0.59
CA VAL A 120 -9.42 -5.85 -0.60
C VAL A 120 -10.29 -6.94 -1.24
N LEU A 121 -10.32 -8.14 -0.65
CA LEU A 121 -11.05 -9.28 -1.21
C LEU A 121 -12.47 -9.33 -0.67
N HIS A 122 -13.42 -9.60 -1.57
CA HIS A 122 -14.83 -9.80 -1.23
C HIS A 122 -15.38 -11.02 -1.96
N ILE A 123 -16.37 -11.66 -1.36
CA ILE A 123 -17.19 -12.66 -2.05
C ILE A 123 -18.50 -11.99 -2.48
N LEU A 124 -18.75 -12.02 -3.77
CA LEU A 124 -20.01 -11.59 -4.38
C LEU A 124 -20.81 -12.81 -4.86
N GLY A 125 -22.13 -12.68 -4.83
CA GLY A 125 -23.06 -13.66 -5.37
C GLY A 125 -23.94 -13.07 -6.45
N ASN A 126 -24.31 -13.88 -7.45
CA ASN A 126 -25.33 -13.54 -8.44
C ASN A 126 -26.57 -14.41 -8.20
N ASN A 127 -27.64 -13.84 -7.63
CA ASN A 127 -28.84 -14.56 -7.15
C ASN A 127 -28.49 -15.72 -6.20
N VAL A 128 -27.65 -15.43 -5.20
CA VAL A 128 -27.20 -16.40 -4.19
C VAL A 128 -27.67 -15.92 -2.82
N ASP A 129 -28.32 -16.82 -2.09
CA ASP A 129 -28.78 -16.59 -0.73
C ASP A 129 -27.84 -17.33 0.26
N ILE A 130 -26.75 -16.64 0.67
CA ILE A 130 -25.74 -17.12 1.61
C ILE A 130 -25.48 -16.00 2.61
N THR A 131 -25.60 -16.31 3.90
CA THR A 131 -25.43 -15.36 5.01
C THR A 131 -24.33 -15.79 5.99
N GLU A 132 -23.87 -17.05 5.89
CA GLU A 132 -22.82 -17.62 6.74
C GLU A 132 -21.83 -18.42 5.91
N VAL A 133 -20.54 -18.39 6.29
CA VAL A 133 -19.45 -19.10 5.60
C VAL A 133 -19.71 -20.60 5.53
N SER A 134 -20.35 -21.18 6.56
CA SER A 134 -20.73 -22.60 6.62
C SER A 134 -21.62 -23.04 5.45
N GLN A 135 -22.40 -22.13 4.86
CA GLN A 135 -23.28 -22.40 3.71
C GLN A 135 -22.53 -22.51 2.38
N LEU A 136 -21.21 -22.25 2.39
CA LEU A 136 -20.35 -22.53 1.24
C LEU A 136 -20.08 -24.02 1.04
N ALA A 137 -20.44 -24.88 2.01
CA ALA A 137 -20.35 -26.34 1.86
C ALA A 137 -21.08 -26.84 0.63
N GLY A 138 -20.40 -27.63 -0.19
CA GLY A 138 -20.89 -28.13 -1.48
C GLY A 138 -20.96 -27.12 -2.62
N LYS A 139 -20.47 -25.89 -2.40
CA LYS A 139 -20.44 -24.83 -3.42
C LYS A 139 -19.10 -24.76 -4.12
N THR A 140 -19.13 -24.12 -5.29
CA THR A 140 -17.91 -23.75 -6.04
C THR A 140 -17.78 -22.23 -6.03
N ILE A 141 -16.61 -21.74 -5.60
CA ILE A 141 -16.25 -20.33 -5.67
C ILE A 141 -15.40 -20.11 -6.92
N VAL A 142 -15.74 -19.12 -7.72
CA VAL A 142 -14.92 -18.71 -8.88
C VAL A 142 -13.97 -17.62 -8.41
N SER A 143 -12.66 -17.78 -8.68
CA SER A 143 -11.67 -16.79 -8.29
C SER A 143 -10.47 -16.80 -9.24
N SER A 144 -9.48 -15.96 -8.96
CA SER A 144 -8.17 -15.95 -9.63
C SER A 144 -7.05 -15.71 -8.61
N GLY A 145 -5.79 -15.95 -9.00
CA GLY A 145 -4.65 -15.80 -8.12
C GLY A 145 -4.34 -17.07 -7.32
N GLN A 146 -4.56 -18.24 -7.91
CA GLN A 146 -4.13 -19.53 -7.35
C GLN A 146 -2.65 -19.53 -6.99
N GLY A 147 -2.28 -20.10 -5.84
CA GLY A 147 -0.92 -20.10 -5.30
C GLY A 147 -0.51 -18.80 -4.62
N GLY A 148 -1.35 -17.76 -4.66
CA GLY A 148 -1.13 -16.45 -4.05
C GLY A 148 -1.97 -16.19 -2.80
N THR A 149 -1.85 -14.98 -2.27
CA THR A 149 -2.59 -14.53 -1.07
C THR A 149 -4.10 -14.85 -1.12
N PRO A 150 -4.83 -14.65 -2.25
CA PRO A 150 -6.26 -14.93 -2.31
C PRO A 150 -6.64 -16.37 -1.93
N GLU A 151 -5.87 -17.34 -2.39
CA GLU A 151 -6.13 -18.76 -2.07
C GLU A 151 -5.99 -19.05 -0.58
N TYR A 152 -4.90 -18.57 0.04
CA TYR A 152 -4.65 -18.79 1.47
C TYR A 152 -5.65 -18.04 2.36
N VAL A 153 -6.08 -16.85 1.96
CA VAL A 153 -7.14 -16.13 2.67
C VAL A 153 -8.44 -16.91 2.64
N LEU A 154 -8.84 -17.40 1.47
CA LEU A 154 -10.04 -18.23 1.34
C LEU A 154 -9.93 -19.51 2.16
N GLN A 155 -8.79 -20.21 2.08
CA GLN A 155 -8.55 -21.41 2.88
C GLN A 155 -8.71 -21.13 4.36
N LYS A 156 -8.09 -20.07 4.88
CA LYS A 156 -8.14 -19.74 6.31
C LYS A 156 -9.54 -19.40 6.79
N VAL A 157 -10.31 -18.65 6.00
CA VAL A 157 -11.70 -18.29 6.31
C VAL A 157 -12.61 -19.53 6.31
N VAL A 158 -12.46 -20.39 5.31
CA VAL A 158 -13.22 -21.64 5.20
C VAL A 158 -12.91 -22.59 6.34
N GLU A 159 -11.63 -22.74 6.73
CA GLU A 159 -11.19 -23.54 7.87
C GLU A 159 -11.75 -23.02 9.20
N ALA A 160 -11.82 -21.70 9.38
CA ALA A 160 -12.40 -21.10 10.59
C ALA A 160 -13.91 -21.41 10.74
N ALA A 161 -14.60 -21.65 9.63
CA ALA A 161 -15.99 -22.12 9.62
C ALA A 161 -16.16 -23.65 9.76
N GLY A 162 -15.05 -24.38 10.00
CA GLY A 162 -15.05 -25.84 10.14
C GLY A 162 -15.16 -26.62 8.83
N LEU A 163 -14.92 -25.95 7.70
CA LEU A 163 -14.93 -26.54 6.36
C LEU A 163 -13.49 -26.70 5.84
N LYS A 164 -13.33 -27.49 4.79
CA LYS A 164 -12.04 -27.70 4.12
C LYS A 164 -12.11 -27.25 2.66
N LEU A 165 -11.19 -26.38 2.28
CA LEU A 165 -11.01 -26.00 0.88
C LEU A 165 -10.60 -27.22 0.06
N TYR A 166 -11.18 -27.36 -1.14
CA TYR A 166 -11.03 -28.50 -2.08
C TYR A 166 -11.68 -29.83 -1.65
N GLU A 167 -12.17 -29.95 -0.40
CA GLU A 167 -12.99 -31.08 0.03
C GLU A 167 -14.47 -30.65 0.11
N ASP A 168 -14.77 -29.73 1.01
CA ASP A 168 -16.15 -29.25 1.26
C ASP A 168 -16.51 -28.04 0.35
N VAL A 169 -15.54 -27.20 0.02
CA VAL A 169 -15.70 -26.04 -0.85
C VAL A 169 -14.76 -26.19 -2.05
N GLN A 170 -15.31 -26.13 -3.25
CA GLN A 170 -14.52 -26.18 -4.48
C GLN A 170 -14.14 -24.79 -4.96
N VAL A 171 -13.03 -24.68 -5.71
CA VAL A 171 -12.63 -23.42 -6.34
C VAL A 171 -12.35 -23.64 -7.83
N GLU A 172 -12.98 -22.81 -8.64
CA GLU A 172 -12.66 -22.68 -10.06
C GLU A 172 -11.74 -21.48 -10.25
N TRP A 173 -10.48 -21.76 -10.58
CA TRP A 173 -9.49 -20.72 -10.81
C TRP A 173 -9.47 -20.28 -12.26
N LEU A 174 -9.72 -18.98 -12.50
CA LEU A 174 -9.61 -18.34 -13.82
C LEU A 174 -8.28 -17.58 -13.93
N ALA A 175 -7.94 -17.20 -15.17
CA ALA A 175 -6.64 -16.59 -15.44
C ALA A 175 -6.46 -15.21 -14.79
N ASN A 176 -7.56 -14.44 -14.67
CA ASN A 176 -7.53 -13.07 -14.12
C ASN A 176 -8.87 -12.65 -13.54
N HIS A 177 -8.87 -11.56 -12.78
CA HIS A 177 -10.06 -11.01 -12.11
C HIS A 177 -11.14 -10.53 -13.09
N ALA A 178 -10.78 -10.08 -14.29
CA ALA A 178 -11.75 -9.63 -15.29
C ALA A 178 -12.60 -10.78 -15.83
N GLU A 179 -12.00 -11.96 -16.01
CA GLU A 179 -12.74 -13.19 -16.38
C GLU A 179 -13.68 -13.63 -15.26
N VAL A 180 -13.23 -13.58 -13.99
CA VAL A 180 -14.07 -13.87 -12.82
C VAL A 180 -15.29 -12.95 -12.81
N ASN A 181 -15.05 -11.63 -12.97
CA ASN A 181 -16.11 -10.63 -13.00
C ASN A 181 -17.10 -10.85 -14.16
N THR A 182 -16.60 -11.18 -15.35
CA THR A 182 -17.44 -11.51 -16.51
C THR A 182 -18.34 -12.71 -16.21
N LYS A 183 -17.80 -13.75 -15.59
CA LYS A 183 -18.57 -14.94 -15.22
C LYS A 183 -19.62 -14.63 -14.15
N LEU A 184 -19.26 -13.87 -13.12
CA LEU A 184 -20.19 -13.41 -12.09
C LEU A 184 -21.39 -12.68 -12.70
N LEU A 185 -21.13 -11.71 -13.59
CA LEU A 185 -22.17 -10.90 -14.19
C LEU A 185 -23.04 -11.67 -15.19
N SER A 186 -22.50 -12.69 -15.87
CA SER A 186 -23.23 -13.41 -16.93
C SER A 186 -24.00 -14.64 -16.47
N GLN A 187 -23.61 -15.26 -15.34
CA GLN A 187 -24.14 -16.56 -14.91
C GLN A 187 -24.78 -16.46 -13.52
N GLU A 188 -26.09 -16.72 -13.44
CA GLU A 188 -26.81 -16.84 -12.16
C GLU A 188 -26.28 -18.03 -11.32
N GLY A 189 -26.35 -17.89 -10.01
CA GLY A 189 -25.83 -18.86 -9.06
C GLY A 189 -24.31 -18.82 -8.87
N THR A 190 -23.60 -17.92 -9.56
CA THR A 190 -22.16 -17.75 -9.40
C THR A 190 -21.85 -17.12 -8.04
N ILE A 191 -20.90 -17.73 -7.33
CA ILE A 191 -20.23 -17.17 -6.14
C ILE A 191 -18.82 -16.83 -6.59
N ALA A 192 -18.39 -15.57 -6.46
CA ALA A 192 -17.10 -15.13 -6.94
C ALA A 192 -16.33 -14.43 -5.83
N MET A 193 -15.05 -14.77 -5.66
CA MET A 193 -14.12 -14.01 -4.81
C MET A 193 -13.23 -13.16 -5.70
N ILE A 194 -13.35 -11.85 -5.57
CA ILE A 194 -12.62 -10.85 -6.35
C ILE A 194 -12.12 -9.70 -5.45
N PRO A 195 -11.04 -9.02 -5.84
CA PRO A 195 -10.57 -7.84 -5.14
C PRO A 195 -11.21 -6.55 -5.65
N GLU A 196 -11.09 -5.47 -4.88
CA GLU A 196 -11.23 -4.12 -5.43
C GLU A 196 -10.15 -3.85 -6.48
N PRO A 197 -10.42 -3.06 -7.53
CA PRO A 197 -11.68 -2.35 -7.85
C PRO A 197 -12.69 -3.19 -8.66
N PHE A 198 -12.47 -4.50 -8.80
CA PHE A 198 -13.40 -5.38 -9.54
C PHE A 198 -14.73 -5.55 -8.82
N VAL A 199 -14.75 -5.47 -7.49
CA VAL A 199 -15.99 -5.45 -6.68
C VAL A 199 -16.84 -4.26 -7.06
N SER A 200 -16.31 -3.05 -6.95
CA SER A 200 -16.99 -1.82 -7.32
C SER A 200 -17.42 -1.81 -8.80
N THR A 201 -16.59 -2.39 -9.69
CA THR A 201 -16.95 -2.55 -11.11
C THR A 201 -18.14 -3.48 -11.31
N ALA A 202 -18.18 -4.60 -10.58
CA ALA A 202 -19.30 -5.55 -10.64
C ALA A 202 -20.61 -4.93 -10.15
N LEU A 203 -20.55 -4.25 -9.00
CA LEU A 203 -21.71 -3.60 -8.39
C LEU A 203 -22.21 -2.42 -9.26
N ALA A 204 -21.31 -1.62 -9.83
CA ALA A 204 -21.63 -0.53 -10.72
C ALA A 204 -22.27 -0.97 -12.07
N ALA A 205 -22.11 -2.24 -12.45
CA ALA A 205 -22.80 -2.81 -13.62
C ALA A 205 -24.33 -2.86 -13.44
N GLY A 206 -24.83 -2.71 -12.21
CA GLY A 206 -26.26 -2.65 -11.89
C GLY A 206 -27.02 -3.93 -12.27
N LYS A 207 -26.35 -5.07 -12.29
CA LYS A 207 -26.97 -6.36 -12.62
C LYS A 207 -27.85 -6.81 -11.46
N ASP A 208 -29.15 -6.98 -11.72
CA ASP A 208 -30.06 -7.51 -10.71
C ASP A 208 -29.56 -8.85 -10.16
N GLY A 209 -29.61 -8.98 -8.82
CA GLY A 209 -29.18 -10.18 -8.11
C GLY A 209 -27.67 -10.28 -7.83
N VAL A 210 -26.86 -9.36 -8.33
CA VAL A 210 -25.43 -9.27 -7.95
C VAL A 210 -25.29 -8.42 -6.71
N ALA A 211 -24.76 -9.03 -5.65
CA ALA A 211 -24.55 -8.37 -4.37
C ALA A 211 -23.31 -8.92 -3.67
N GLU A 212 -22.75 -8.13 -2.75
CA GLU A 212 -21.75 -8.59 -1.83
C GLU A 212 -22.35 -9.58 -0.83
N VAL A 213 -21.63 -10.68 -0.60
CA VAL A 213 -21.98 -11.74 0.34
C VAL A 213 -21.10 -11.65 1.58
N PHE A 214 -19.78 -11.55 1.37
CA PHE A 214 -18.81 -11.46 2.48
C PHE A 214 -17.66 -10.47 2.17
N ASP A 215 -17.30 -9.69 3.18
CA ASP A 215 -16.03 -9.00 3.26
C ASP A 215 -14.98 -9.97 3.84
N MET A 216 -14.00 -10.35 3.02
CA MET A 216 -12.96 -11.31 3.41
C MET A 216 -11.96 -10.71 4.40
N ASN A 217 -11.82 -9.38 4.46
CA ASN A 217 -10.97 -8.70 5.43
C ASN A 217 -11.53 -8.88 6.86
N THR A 218 -12.83 -8.65 7.02
CA THR A 218 -13.53 -8.89 8.29
C THR A 218 -13.43 -10.36 8.71
N LEU A 219 -13.71 -11.29 7.78
CA LEU A 219 -13.64 -12.73 8.08
C LEU A 219 -12.22 -13.20 8.42
N TRP A 220 -11.19 -12.67 7.75
CA TRP A 220 -9.80 -12.93 8.10
C TRP A 220 -9.47 -12.45 9.51
N LYS A 221 -9.89 -11.22 9.83
CA LYS A 221 -9.66 -10.63 11.16
C LYS A 221 -10.35 -11.44 12.27
N ASP A 222 -11.56 -11.90 12.02
CA ASP A 222 -12.31 -12.78 12.94
C ASP A 222 -11.60 -14.14 13.12
N ALA A 223 -11.08 -14.72 12.03
CA ALA A 223 -10.41 -16.02 12.03
C ALA A 223 -9.01 -15.98 12.66
N THR A 224 -8.29 -14.85 12.58
CA THR A 224 -6.87 -14.77 12.93
C THR A 224 -6.53 -13.76 14.02
N GLY A 225 -7.41 -12.78 14.26
CA GLY A 225 -7.11 -11.61 15.10
C GLY A 225 -6.09 -10.63 14.49
N GLN A 226 -5.82 -10.72 13.18
CA GLN A 226 -4.75 -10.00 12.50
C GLN A 226 -5.28 -9.14 11.36
N GLU A 227 -4.55 -8.06 11.04
CA GLU A 227 -4.75 -7.33 9.79
C GLU A 227 -4.35 -8.22 8.58
N LEU A 228 -4.99 -7.99 7.44
CA LEU A 228 -4.73 -8.69 6.18
C LEU A 228 -3.93 -7.79 5.23
N PRO A 229 -2.59 -7.81 5.21
CA PRO A 229 -1.83 -7.05 4.22
C PRO A 229 -1.94 -7.74 2.86
N MET A 230 -2.46 -7.01 1.86
CA MET A 230 -2.60 -7.51 0.49
C MET A 230 -1.51 -6.97 -0.43
N GLY A 231 -1.05 -5.75 -0.20
CA GLY A 231 0.03 -5.12 -0.94
C GLY A 231 1.16 -4.65 -0.03
N VAL A 232 2.39 -4.79 -0.49
CA VAL A 232 3.60 -4.37 0.20
C VAL A 232 4.50 -3.56 -0.72
N LEU A 233 5.09 -2.49 -0.18
CA LEU A 233 6.18 -1.76 -0.81
C LEU A 233 7.49 -2.49 -0.50
N VAL A 234 8.23 -2.88 -1.54
CA VAL A 234 9.52 -3.56 -1.45
C VAL A 234 10.57 -2.70 -2.10
N ALA A 235 11.72 -2.55 -1.47
CA ALA A 235 12.89 -1.89 -2.04
C ALA A 235 14.03 -2.88 -2.24
N THR A 236 14.95 -2.58 -3.16
CA THR A 236 16.23 -3.29 -3.19
C THR A 236 17.04 -2.95 -1.95
N LYS A 237 17.79 -3.93 -1.41
CA LYS A 237 18.64 -3.70 -0.24
C LYS A 237 19.69 -2.63 -0.53
N ALA A 238 20.26 -2.64 -1.75
CA ALA A 238 21.20 -1.62 -2.19
C ALA A 238 20.63 -0.21 -2.12
N PHE A 239 19.38 -0.01 -2.60
CA PHE A 239 18.71 1.30 -2.53
C PHE A 239 18.53 1.77 -1.08
N VAL A 240 18.10 0.87 -0.18
CA VAL A 240 17.92 1.21 1.24
C VAL A 240 19.23 1.58 1.91
N GLU A 241 20.33 0.86 1.62
CA GLU A 241 21.64 1.08 2.26
C GLU A 241 22.39 2.28 1.67
N GLU A 242 22.30 2.51 0.35
CA GLU A 242 23.09 3.54 -0.34
C GLU A 242 22.31 4.86 -0.49
N LYS A 243 20.97 4.80 -0.56
CA LYS A 243 20.08 5.94 -0.81
C LYS A 243 18.93 6.03 0.21
N GLY A 244 19.23 5.76 1.48
CA GLY A 244 18.22 5.79 2.55
C GLY A 244 17.49 7.12 2.68
N ASP A 245 18.14 8.25 2.39
CA ASP A 245 17.49 9.57 2.40
C ASP A 245 16.52 9.73 1.24
N ASP A 246 16.82 9.21 0.04
CA ASP A 246 15.88 9.19 -1.08
C ASP A 246 14.65 8.32 -0.76
N LEU A 247 14.83 7.21 -0.02
CA LEU A 247 13.71 6.39 0.47
C LEU A 247 12.81 7.19 1.42
N LYS A 248 13.36 7.98 2.34
CA LYS A 248 12.58 8.81 3.25
C LYS A 248 11.77 9.87 2.49
N VAL A 249 12.37 10.53 1.48
CA VAL A 249 11.66 11.46 0.59
C VAL A 249 10.50 10.75 -0.10
N LEU A 250 10.76 9.57 -0.69
CA LEU A 250 9.73 8.76 -1.34
C LEU A 250 8.58 8.42 -0.38
N LEU A 251 8.88 8.01 0.84
CA LEU A 251 7.86 7.63 1.83
C LEU A 251 7.01 8.83 2.24
N ASN A 252 7.59 10.03 2.38
CA ASN A 252 6.83 11.25 2.68
C ASN A 252 5.94 11.67 1.51
N ASP A 253 6.44 11.64 0.28
CA ASP A 253 5.66 11.96 -0.90
C ASP A 253 4.55 10.90 -1.13
N LEU A 254 4.83 9.62 -0.88
CA LEU A 254 3.85 8.54 -0.92
C LEU A 254 2.78 8.70 0.17
N GLN A 255 3.17 9.11 1.39
CA GLN A 255 2.19 9.40 2.46
C GLN A 255 1.24 10.50 2.03
N SER A 256 1.77 11.57 1.43
CA SER A 256 0.96 12.68 0.89
C SER A 256 -0.03 12.19 -0.18
N SER A 257 0.42 11.29 -1.08
CA SER A 257 -0.43 10.67 -2.10
C SER A 257 -1.53 9.79 -1.49
N VAL A 258 -1.18 8.97 -0.49
CA VAL A 258 -2.14 8.12 0.25
C VAL A 258 -3.17 8.97 0.98
N ASP A 259 -2.73 10.03 1.65
CA ASP A 259 -3.63 10.95 2.36
C ASP A 259 -4.57 11.68 1.40
N PHE A 260 -4.07 12.10 0.22
CA PHE A 260 -4.90 12.69 -0.82
C PHE A 260 -5.95 11.69 -1.34
N VAL A 261 -5.56 10.46 -1.66
CA VAL A 261 -6.49 9.44 -2.19
C VAL A 261 -7.59 9.14 -1.18
N ASN A 262 -7.25 8.99 0.09
CA ASN A 262 -8.23 8.67 1.14
C ASN A 262 -9.05 9.90 1.58
N GLY A 263 -8.45 11.09 1.57
CA GLY A 263 -9.06 12.33 2.06
C GLY A 263 -9.92 13.07 1.03
N SER A 264 -9.66 12.87 -0.26
CA SER A 264 -10.35 13.52 -1.38
C SER A 264 -10.76 12.51 -2.47
N PRO A 265 -11.62 11.50 -2.16
CA PRO A 265 -11.90 10.40 -3.08
C PRO A 265 -12.43 10.84 -4.45
N ALA A 266 -13.26 11.88 -4.51
CA ALA A 266 -13.81 12.39 -5.77
C ALA A 266 -12.72 12.99 -6.69
N GLU A 267 -11.76 13.74 -6.13
CA GLU A 267 -10.64 14.32 -6.86
C GLU A 267 -9.62 13.24 -7.24
N ALA A 268 -9.32 12.34 -6.30
CA ALA A 268 -8.43 11.20 -6.52
C ALA A 268 -8.96 10.27 -7.61
N ALA A 269 -10.27 10.06 -7.68
CA ALA A 269 -10.91 9.24 -8.71
C ALA A 269 -10.65 9.78 -10.13
N GLN A 270 -10.63 11.11 -10.32
CA GLN A 270 -10.30 11.72 -11.61
C GLN A 270 -8.85 11.42 -12.00
N LEU A 271 -7.92 11.57 -11.05
CA LEU A 271 -6.50 11.29 -11.29
C LEU A 271 -6.27 9.80 -11.54
N ILE A 272 -6.91 8.91 -10.79
CA ILE A 272 -6.86 7.45 -10.98
C ILE A 272 -7.30 7.05 -12.40
N VAL A 273 -8.35 7.70 -12.93
CA VAL A 273 -8.81 7.49 -14.31
C VAL A 273 -7.80 8.06 -15.31
N GLU A 274 -7.27 9.24 -15.08
CA GLU A 274 -6.25 9.86 -15.93
C GLU A 274 -5.00 8.98 -16.05
N LYS A 275 -4.56 8.38 -14.93
CA LYS A 275 -3.42 7.45 -14.91
C LYS A 275 -3.76 6.04 -15.42
N GLY A 276 -5.01 5.77 -15.80
CA GLY A 276 -5.43 4.55 -16.48
C GLY A 276 -5.66 3.32 -15.58
N PHE A 277 -5.79 3.50 -14.26
CA PHE A 277 -6.06 2.39 -13.33
C PHE A 277 -7.50 1.89 -13.42
N ILE A 278 -8.46 2.79 -13.56
CA ILE A 278 -9.89 2.49 -13.64
C ILE A 278 -10.50 3.33 -14.76
N GLY A 279 -11.47 2.75 -15.49
CA GLY A 279 -12.03 3.40 -16.67
C GLY A 279 -13.06 4.49 -16.40
N LYS A 280 -13.58 4.61 -15.16
CA LYS A 280 -14.64 5.56 -14.79
C LYS A 280 -14.43 6.11 -13.39
N ALA A 281 -14.60 7.42 -13.24
CA ALA A 281 -14.38 8.10 -11.96
C ALA A 281 -15.37 7.66 -10.87
N GLU A 282 -16.63 7.41 -11.23
CA GLU A 282 -17.63 6.96 -10.27
C GLU A 282 -17.29 5.58 -9.68
N ILE A 283 -16.67 4.70 -10.48
CA ILE A 283 -16.21 3.39 -10.00
C ILE A 283 -14.96 3.56 -9.12
N ALA A 284 -14.04 4.43 -9.51
CA ALA A 284 -12.83 4.72 -8.73
C ALA A 284 -13.19 5.32 -7.37
N GLU A 285 -14.09 6.30 -7.33
CA GLU A 285 -14.58 6.93 -6.10
C GLU A 285 -15.25 5.92 -5.16
N ALA A 286 -16.07 5.02 -5.69
CA ALA A 286 -16.71 3.96 -4.92
C ALA A 286 -15.73 2.91 -4.39
N ALA A 287 -14.65 2.61 -5.15
CA ALA A 287 -13.64 1.62 -4.77
C ALA A 287 -12.67 2.11 -3.70
N ILE A 288 -12.29 3.39 -3.71
CA ILE A 288 -11.24 3.95 -2.82
C ILE A 288 -11.44 3.56 -1.35
N PRO A 289 -12.61 3.72 -0.72
CA PRO A 289 -12.79 3.37 0.69
C PRO A 289 -12.52 1.90 1.00
N ASN A 290 -12.79 1.00 0.04
CA ASN A 290 -12.67 -0.44 0.20
C ASN A 290 -11.30 -0.97 -0.28
N CYS A 291 -10.48 -0.13 -0.88
CA CYS A 291 -9.11 -0.45 -1.27
C CYS A 291 -8.14 -0.47 -0.08
N HIS A 292 -8.55 0.06 1.08
CA HIS A 292 -7.78 0.14 2.31
C HIS A 292 -6.32 0.53 2.04
N ILE A 293 -6.15 1.59 1.25
CA ILE A 293 -4.83 2.13 0.89
C ILE A 293 -4.20 2.75 2.13
N VAL A 294 -3.02 2.28 2.50
CA VAL A 294 -2.31 2.64 3.74
C VAL A 294 -0.82 2.85 3.47
N LEU A 295 -0.15 3.49 4.41
CA LEU A 295 1.31 3.50 4.52
C LEU A 295 1.69 3.48 6.01
N TYR A 296 2.63 2.60 6.36
CA TYR A 296 3.19 2.49 7.70
C TYR A 296 4.66 2.92 7.63
N ALA A 297 4.91 4.22 7.67
CA ALA A 297 6.24 4.82 7.64
C ALA A 297 6.46 5.71 8.88
N GLY A 298 7.68 6.15 9.12
CA GLY A 298 8.05 6.94 10.29
C GLY A 298 7.66 6.23 11.59
N ASP A 299 6.99 6.92 12.49
CA ASP A 299 6.54 6.37 13.79
C ASP A 299 5.72 5.09 13.68
N LYS A 300 5.11 4.81 12.52
CA LYS A 300 4.31 3.62 12.26
C LYS A 300 5.09 2.47 11.61
N ALA A 301 6.35 2.65 11.23
CA ALA A 301 7.14 1.63 10.52
C ALA A 301 7.21 0.31 11.31
N SER A 302 7.41 0.37 12.64
CA SER A 302 7.41 -0.81 13.51
C SER A 302 6.08 -1.57 13.50
N GLU A 303 4.96 -0.87 13.40
CA GLU A 303 3.63 -1.48 13.29
C GLU A 303 3.47 -2.20 11.95
N GLY A 304 3.86 -1.56 10.85
CA GLY A 304 3.86 -2.15 9.52
C GLY A 304 4.71 -3.42 9.43
N ALA A 305 5.93 -3.37 9.98
CA ALA A 305 6.81 -4.52 10.08
C ALA A 305 6.18 -5.68 10.89
N LYS A 306 5.51 -5.38 12.00
CA LYS A 306 4.79 -6.37 12.82
C LYS A 306 3.62 -7.01 12.05
N ILE A 307 2.85 -6.23 11.29
CA ILE A 307 1.76 -6.74 10.45
C ILE A 307 2.31 -7.75 9.45
N LEU A 308 3.34 -7.38 8.68
CA LEU A 308 3.96 -8.25 7.68
C LEU A 308 4.57 -9.51 8.31
N LYS A 309 5.27 -9.38 9.43
CA LYS A 309 5.89 -10.50 10.13
C LYS A 309 4.86 -11.51 10.64
N THR A 310 3.75 -11.01 11.18
CA THR A 310 2.67 -11.87 11.71
C THR A 310 1.94 -12.57 10.56
N PHE A 311 1.64 -11.85 9.48
CA PHE A 311 1.08 -12.41 8.27
C PHE A 311 1.96 -13.50 7.65
N ASN A 312 3.26 -13.24 7.48
CA ASN A 312 4.20 -14.21 6.93
C ASN A 312 4.27 -15.50 7.79
N ARG A 313 4.15 -15.39 9.11
CA ARG A 313 4.09 -16.55 10.00
C ARG A 313 2.82 -17.36 9.73
N THR A 314 1.66 -16.73 9.67
CA THR A 314 0.39 -17.41 9.36
C THR A 314 0.45 -18.11 8.00
N MET A 315 0.99 -17.43 6.97
CA MET A 315 1.17 -18.02 5.64
C MET A 315 2.11 -19.22 5.66
N PHE A 316 3.22 -19.14 6.42
CA PHE A 316 4.18 -20.24 6.56
C PHE A 316 3.56 -21.45 7.28
N GLU A 317 2.79 -21.23 8.33
CA GLU A 317 2.08 -22.30 9.06
C GLU A 317 1.07 -23.02 8.17
N MET A 318 0.40 -22.30 7.26
CA MET A 318 -0.51 -22.90 6.29
C MET A 318 0.24 -23.65 5.18
N ASN A 319 1.25 -23.03 4.62
CA ASN A 319 2.10 -23.60 3.58
C ASN A 319 3.48 -22.90 3.54
N PRO A 320 4.57 -23.58 3.90
CA PRO A 320 5.91 -22.98 3.83
C PRO A 320 6.26 -22.38 2.48
N GLN A 321 5.74 -22.95 1.36
CA GLN A 321 6.02 -22.43 0.02
C GLN A 321 5.37 -21.08 -0.24
N ALA A 322 4.31 -20.72 0.51
CA ALA A 322 3.66 -19.40 0.40
C ALA A 322 4.60 -18.24 0.71
N VAL A 323 5.66 -18.49 1.48
CA VAL A 323 6.69 -17.50 1.85
C VAL A 323 8.10 -17.88 1.35
N GLY A 324 8.19 -18.82 0.38
CA GLY A 324 9.45 -19.23 -0.23
C GLY A 324 10.20 -20.33 0.54
N GLY A 325 9.51 -21.18 1.29
CA GLY A 325 10.03 -22.41 1.90
C GLY A 325 10.55 -22.25 3.33
N LYS A 326 10.85 -21.05 3.77
CA LYS A 326 11.27 -20.70 5.14
C LYS A 326 10.78 -19.32 5.55
N LEU A 327 10.63 -19.10 6.86
CA LEU A 327 10.36 -17.75 7.35
C LEU A 327 11.55 -16.85 7.04
N PRO A 328 11.32 -15.61 6.56
CA PRO A 328 12.39 -14.64 6.36
C PRO A 328 12.99 -14.21 7.71
N ALA A 329 14.25 -13.78 7.70
CA ALA A 329 14.88 -13.19 8.86
C ALA A 329 14.36 -11.77 9.12
N ASP A 330 14.70 -11.22 10.28
CA ASP A 330 14.18 -9.92 10.72
C ASP A 330 14.64 -8.75 9.84
N ASP A 331 15.75 -8.87 9.14
CA ASP A 331 16.30 -7.88 8.22
C ASP A 331 15.52 -7.77 6.88
N LEU A 332 14.51 -8.63 6.64
CA LEU A 332 13.52 -8.37 5.59
C LEU A 332 12.72 -7.10 5.89
N TYR A 333 12.40 -6.84 7.16
CA TYR A 333 11.43 -5.82 7.53
C TYR A 333 12.14 -4.49 7.81
N TYR A 334 11.77 -3.45 7.07
CA TYR A 334 12.29 -2.12 7.28
C TYR A 334 11.90 -1.62 8.68
N ALA A 335 12.89 -1.15 9.42
CA ALA A 335 12.71 -0.43 10.68
C ALA A 335 13.61 0.81 10.59
N GLU A 336 13.01 1.99 10.65
CA GLU A 336 13.72 3.25 10.78
C GLU A 336 14.46 3.34 12.11
#